data_9ab17ebca5daf30609dfa5ee00b5f7c5
#
_entry.id   9ab17ebca5daf30609dfa5ee00b5f7c5
#
_cell.length_a   1.000
_cell.length_b   1.000
_cell.length_c   1.000
_cell.angle_alpha   90.00
_cell.angle_beta   90.00
_cell.angle_gamma   90.00
#
_symmetry.space_group_name_H-M   'P 1'
#
loop_
_entity.id
_entity.type
_entity.pdbx_description
1 polymer ?
#
loop_
_entity_poly.entity_id
_entity_poly.type
_entity_poly.pdbx_seq_one_letter_code
_entity_poly.pdbx_strand_id
1 'polypeptide(L)'
;DVPYLEDESNESDDYTRNRYRHHVIPFLKEENPNAGSHFQKSAQMIADAVACLMPILEEKQEQLFQRGKKKVTFHREAFLKEPIEMQRLLLQQVLIQMDTTISVVQMEQILEKVGSDKAQLTLDLSNGWRFKKRYEECSFENGRQKVVPNIEYVLEKPEDTLIRPNEDEQILLTTGKTSSDFAIPVYPSDFPLTIRHAKPGDKIALNAEETKHQKLSRWFINSKIPLEERKEIWVLEDASK
;
A
#
# COMPACT_ATOMS: atom_id res chain seq x y z
N ASP A 1 19.08 -36.53 -40.83
CA ASP A 1 19.43 -36.91 -39.44
C ASP A 1 20.51 -35.93 -38.98
N VAL A 2 20.17 -35.11 -38.00
CA VAL A 2 21.11 -34.24 -37.30
C VAL A 2 21.65 -35.07 -36.13
N PRO A 3 22.97 -35.36 -36.07
CA PRO A 3 23.53 -36.08 -34.93
C PRO A 3 23.40 -35.16 -33.70
N TYR A 4 22.64 -35.58 -32.70
CA TYR A 4 22.60 -34.92 -31.41
C TYR A 4 23.49 -35.69 -30.45
N LEU A 5 24.27 -34.94 -29.66
CA LEU A 5 25.01 -35.49 -28.53
C LEU A 5 24.05 -35.60 -27.35
N GLU A 6 23.91 -36.84 -26.81
CA GLU A 6 23.24 -36.98 -25.53
C GLU A 6 24.15 -36.38 -24.45
N ASP A 7 23.58 -35.48 -23.68
CA ASP A 7 24.25 -34.84 -22.54
C ASP A 7 24.28 -35.86 -21.40
N GLU A 8 25.48 -36.29 -20.99
CA GLU A 8 25.72 -37.22 -19.91
C GLU A 8 25.01 -36.80 -18.58
N SER A 9 24.74 -35.50 -18.43
CA SER A 9 23.98 -34.99 -17.26
C SER A 9 22.52 -35.48 -17.22
N ASN A 10 21.97 -36.00 -18.33
CA ASN A 10 20.62 -36.58 -18.36
C ASN A 10 20.53 -37.94 -17.69
N GLU A 11 21.65 -38.68 -17.55
CA GLU A 11 21.71 -39.97 -16.89
C GLU A 11 21.92 -39.85 -15.37
N SER A 12 22.40 -38.70 -14.89
CA SER A 12 22.66 -38.46 -13.48
C SER A 12 21.39 -38.12 -12.71
N ASP A 13 21.25 -38.69 -11.49
CA ASP A 13 20.19 -38.39 -10.53
C ASP A 13 20.46 -37.12 -9.69
N ASP A 14 21.50 -36.38 -9.99
CA ASP A 14 21.86 -35.15 -9.27
C ASP A 14 20.75 -34.10 -9.34
N TYR A 15 20.07 -34.04 -10.45
CA TYR A 15 18.97 -33.13 -10.66
C TYR A 15 17.62 -33.72 -10.30
N THR A 16 16.78 -32.95 -9.60
CA THR A 16 15.43 -33.36 -9.20
C THR A 16 14.60 -33.84 -10.38
N ARG A 17 14.68 -33.16 -11.54
CA ARG A 17 13.96 -33.57 -12.77
C ARG A 17 14.33 -34.98 -13.23
N ASN A 18 15.62 -35.38 -13.13
CA ASN A 18 16.08 -36.67 -13.56
C ASN A 18 15.60 -37.77 -12.58
N ARG A 19 15.65 -37.50 -11.27
CA ARG A 19 15.07 -38.40 -10.26
C ARG A 19 13.60 -38.71 -10.52
N TYR A 20 12.79 -37.69 -10.84
CA TYR A 20 11.40 -37.88 -11.23
C TYR A 20 11.26 -38.72 -12.50
N ARG A 21 12.07 -38.43 -13.51
CA ARG A 21 12.06 -39.13 -14.80
C ARG A 21 12.48 -40.60 -14.68
N HIS A 22 13.49 -40.90 -13.86
CA HIS A 22 14.04 -42.23 -13.75
C HIS A 22 13.28 -43.11 -12.74
N HIS A 23 12.73 -42.52 -11.68
CA HIS A 23 12.17 -43.31 -10.58
C HIS A 23 10.65 -43.12 -10.42
N VAL A 24 10.14 -41.91 -10.54
CA VAL A 24 8.72 -41.65 -10.24
C VAL A 24 7.84 -41.91 -11.45
N ILE A 25 8.22 -41.44 -12.63
CA ILE A 25 7.42 -41.63 -13.85
C ILE A 25 7.30 -43.09 -14.25
N PRO A 26 8.39 -43.93 -14.23
CA PRO A 26 8.28 -45.37 -14.52
C PRO A 26 7.34 -46.05 -13.54
N PHE A 27 7.50 -45.83 -12.24
CA PHE A 27 6.62 -46.39 -11.21
C PHE A 27 5.14 -46.05 -11.47
N LEU A 28 4.84 -44.77 -11.77
CA LEU A 28 3.46 -44.35 -12.09
C LEU A 28 2.91 -45.06 -13.33
N LYS A 29 3.76 -45.34 -14.33
CA LYS A 29 3.36 -46.08 -15.53
C LYS A 29 3.16 -47.57 -15.30
N GLU A 30 3.88 -48.18 -14.37
CA GLU A 30 3.65 -49.59 -13.93
C GLU A 30 2.29 -49.70 -13.25
N GLU A 31 1.96 -48.78 -12.33
CA GLU A 31 0.68 -48.79 -11.62
C GLU A 31 -0.49 -48.45 -12.57
N ASN A 32 -0.28 -47.53 -13.50
CA ASN A 32 -1.29 -47.11 -14.49
C ASN A 32 -0.62 -46.72 -15.81
N PRO A 33 -0.65 -47.57 -16.84
CA PRO A 33 -0.09 -47.27 -18.16
C PRO A 33 -0.60 -45.94 -18.78
N ASN A 34 -1.80 -45.52 -18.40
CA ASN A 34 -2.42 -44.29 -18.86
C ASN A 34 -2.17 -43.06 -17.97
N ALA A 35 -1.34 -43.18 -16.92
CA ALA A 35 -1.08 -42.11 -15.96
C ALA A 35 -0.70 -40.81 -16.66
N GLY A 36 0.24 -40.86 -17.61
CA GLY A 36 0.67 -39.66 -18.36
C GLY A 36 -0.47 -38.97 -19.12
N SER A 37 -1.32 -39.76 -19.81
CA SER A 37 -2.46 -39.24 -20.53
C SER A 37 -3.54 -38.66 -19.60
N HIS A 38 -3.72 -39.25 -18.41
CA HIS A 38 -4.64 -38.74 -17.41
C HIS A 38 -4.17 -37.40 -16.84
N PHE A 39 -2.86 -37.28 -16.51
CA PHE A 39 -2.29 -36.00 -16.08
C PHE A 39 -2.43 -34.92 -17.15
N GLN A 40 -2.14 -35.27 -18.42
CA GLN A 40 -2.28 -34.33 -19.54
C GLN A 40 -3.72 -33.86 -19.71
N LYS A 41 -4.70 -34.78 -19.67
CA LYS A 41 -6.13 -34.43 -19.76
C LYS A 41 -6.56 -33.54 -18.58
N SER A 42 -6.14 -33.84 -17.36
CA SER A 42 -6.45 -33.02 -16.19
C SER A 42 -5.85 -31.62 -16.31
N ALA A 43 -4.59 -31.53 -16.75
CA ALA A 43 -3.94 -30.25 -17.00
C ALA A 43 -4.67 -29.43 -18.07
N GLN A 44 -5.11 -30.10 -19.18
CA GLN A 44 -5.87 -29.43 -20.23
C GLN A 44 -7.22 -28.92 -19.72
N MET A 45 -7.95 -29.71 -18.95
CA MET A 45 -9.23 -29.28 -18.36
C MET A 45 -9.06 -28.06 -17.45
N ILE A 46 -8.00 -28.04 -16.65
CA ILE A 46 -7.69 -26.87 -15.81
C ILE A 46 -7.35 -25.64 -16.69
N ALA A 47 -6.52 -25.84 -17.72
CA ALA A 47 -6.16 -24.76 -18.65
C ALA A 47 -7.39 -24.18 -19.36
N ASP A 48 -8.31 -25.04 -19.82
CA ASP A 48 -9.55 -24.62 -20.48
C ASP A 48 -10.46 -23.85 -19.51
N ALA A 49 -10.58 -24.32 -18.25
CA ALA A 49 -11.33 -23.60 -17.22
C ALA A 49 -10.75 -22.23 -16.92
N VAL A 50 -9.43 -22.13 -16.81
CA VAL A 50 -8.73 -20.84 -16.61
C VAL A 50 -8.96 -19.93 -17.82
N ALA A 51 -8.85 -20.45 -19.05
CA ALA A 51 -9.08 -19.68 -20.27
C ALA A 51 -10.51 -19.09 -20.33
N CYS A 52 -11.51 -19.85 -19.88
CA CYS A 52 -12.89 -19.34 -19.77
C CYS A 52 -13.06 -18.27 -18.68
N LEU A 53 -12.30 -18.36 -17.59
CA LEU A 53 -12.38 -17.44 -16.46
C LEU A 53 -11.66 -16.11 -16.72
N MET A 54 -10.57 -16.13 -17.50
CA MET A 54 -9.72 -14.96 -17.71
C MET A 54 -10.47 -13.73 -18.23
N PRO A 55 -11.34 -13.80 -19.25
CA PRO A 55 -12.08 -12.63 -19.72
C PRO A 55 -12.98 -12.00 -18.64
N ILE A 56 -13.59 -12.84 -17.79
CA ILE A 56 -14.44 -12.38 -16.69
C ILE A 56 -13.59 -11.67 -15.63
N LEU A 57 -12.42 -12.21 -15.31
CA LEU A 57 -11.47 -11.59 -14.37
C LEU A 57 -10.96 -10.25 -14.88
N GLU A 58 -10.64 -10.16 -16.17
CA GLU A 58 -10.16 -8.92 -16.81
C GLU A 58 -11.25 -7.85 -16.76
N GLU A 59 -12.47 -8.16 -17.14
CA GLU A 59 -13.60 -7.22 -17.07
C GLU A 59 -13.82 -6.72 -15.64
N LYS A 60 -13.90 -7.63 -14.67
CA LYS A 60 -14.08 -7.25 -13.26
C LYS A 60 -12.91 -6.44 -12.70
N GLN A 61 -11.70 -6.75 -13.15
CA GLN A 61 -10.51 -6.02 -12.75
C GLN A 61 -10.53 -4.57 -13.26
N GLU A 62 -10.96 -4.35 -14.52
CA GLU A 62 -11.13 -3.01 -15.07
C GLU A 62 -12.24 -2.22 -14.35
N GLN A 63 -13.32 -2.89 -13.95
CA GLN A 63 -14.43 -2.26 -13.22
C GLN A 63 -14.06 -1.88 -11.79
N LEU A 64 -13.29 -2.72 -11.09
CA LEU A 64 -13.06 -2.59 -9.65
C LEU A 64 -11.75 -1.86 -9.31
N PHE A 65 -10.71 -1.97 -10.15
CA PHE A 65 -9.39 -1.46 -9.82
C PHE A 65 -8.97 -0.30 -10.70
N GLN A 66 -8.49 0.77 -10.08
CA GLN A 66 -7.88 1.92 -10.75
C GLN A 66 -6.36 1.82 -10.65
N ARG A 67 -5.67 1.93 -11.77
CA ARG A 67 -4.22 1.74 -11.86
C ARG A 67 -3.46 3.02 -12.13
N GLY A 68 -2.48 3.30 -11.28
CA GLY A 68 -1.45 4.30 -11.47
C GLY A 68 -0.06 3.67 -11.61
N LYS A 69 0.97 4.49 -11.84
CA LYS A 69 2.35 4.01 -12.03
C LYS A 69 2.91 3.20 -10.85
N LYS A 70 2.59 3.58 -9.61
CA LYS A 70 3.07 2.96 -8.37
C LYS A 70 1.95 2.76 -7.34
N LYS A 71 0.73 2.79 -7.81
CA LYS A 71 -0.46 2.68 -6.95
C LYS A 71 -1.57 1.97 -7.72
N VAL A 72 -2.23 1.02 -7.04
CA VAL A 72 -3.47 0.39 -7.50
C VAL A 72 -4.49 0.61 -6.40
N THR A 73 -5.68 1.12 -6.73
CA THR A 73 -6.74 1.39 -5.76
C THR A 73 -8.02 0.65 -6.11
N PHE A 74 -8.82 0.35 -5.09
CA PHE A 74 -10.14 -0.19 -5.25
C PHE A 74 -11.05 0.21 -4.09
N HIS A 75 -12.36 0.23 -4.34
CA HIS A 75 -13.35 0.55 -3.34
C HIS A 75 -13.76 -0.71 -2.58
N ARG A 76 -13.62 -0.68 -1.25
CA ARG A 76 -13.86 -1.81 -0.33
C ARG A 76 -15.24 -2.45 -0.53
N GLU A 77 -16.31 -1.63 -0.48
CA GLU A 77 -17.68 -2.14 -0.55
C GLU A 77 -17.97 -2.85 -1.88
N ALA A 78 -17.47 -2.30 -3.00
CA ALA A 78 -17.65 -2.90 -4.32
C ALA A 78 -16.90 -4.24 -4.41
N PHE A 79 -15.69 -4.31 -3.87
CA PHE A 79 -14.88 -5.53 -3.83
C PHE A 79 -15.49 -6.62 -2.95
N LEU A 80 -16.05 -6.27 -1.79
CA LEU A 80 -16.69 -7.22 -0.87
C LEU A 80 -18.03 -7.79 -1.39
N LYS A 81 -18.64 -7.20 -2.43
CA LYS A 81 -19.83 -7.77 -3.11
C LYS A 81 -19.48 -8.99 -3.97
N GLU A 82 -18.20 -9.14 -4.35
CA GLU A 82 -17.77 -10.31 -5.09
C GLU A 82 -17.68 -11.56 -4.19
N PRO A 83 -17.92 -12.78 -4.71
CA PRO A 83 -17.65 -14.00 -3.99
C PRO A 83 -16.19 -14.09 -3.53
N ILE A 84 -15.92 -14.74 -2.40
CA ILE A 84 -14.58 -14.80 -1.81
C ILE A 84 -13.55 -15.44 -2.76
N GLU A 85 -13.95 -16.39 -3.57
CA GLU A 85 -13.12 -17.02 -4.60
C GLU A 85 -12.73 -16.01 -5.67
N MET A 86 -13.67 -15.16 -6.09
CA MET A 86 -13.42 -14.08 -7.05
C MET A 86 -12.51 -13.01 -6.45
N GLN A 87 -12.71 -12.66 -5.17
CA GLN A 87 -11.82 -11.73 -4.47
C GLN A 87 -10.38 -12.24 -4.46
N ARG A 88 -10.14 -13.53 -4.18
CA ARG A 88 -8.81 -14.14 -4.23
C ARG A 88 -8.19 -14.07 -5.63
N LEU A 89 -8.94 -14.45 -6.65
CA LEU A 89 -8.46 -14.43 -8.04
C LEU A 89 -8.11 -13.01 -8.51
N LEU A 90 -8.95 -12.03 -8.19
CA LEU A 90 -8.73 -10.63 -8.53
C LEU A 90 -7.47 -10.08 -7.85
N LEU A 91 -7.29 -10.34 -6.56
CA LEU A 91 -6.07 -9.93 -5.84
C LEU A 91 -4.84 -10.62 -6.40
N GLN A 92 -4.92 -11.93 -6.69
CA GLN A 92 -3.80 -12.67 -7.26
C GLN A 92 -3.36 -12.09 -8.61
N GLN A 93 -4.30 -11.76 -9.49
CA GLN A 93 -4.01 -11.14 -10.78
C GLN A 93 -3.38 -9.75 -10.63
N VAL A 94 -3.90 -8.93 -9.74
CA VAL A 94 -3.33 -7.60 -9.44
C VAL A 94 -1.88 -7.73 -8.95
N LEU A 95 -1.61 -8.66 -8.04
CA LEU A 95 -0.29 -8.85 -7.45
C LEU A 95 0.73 -9.39 -8.46
N ILE A 96 0.31 -10.33 -9.33
CA ILE A 96 1.16 -10.82 -10.44
C ILE A 96 1.57 -9.67 -11.36
N GLN A 97 0.61 -8.82 -11.74
CA GLN A 97 0.88 -7.68 -12.63
C GLN A 97 1.74 -6.59 -11.98
N MET A 98 1.79 -6.55 -10.65
CA MET A 98 2.67 -5.67 -9.87
C MET A 98 4.07 -6.27 -9.65
N ASP A 99 4.38 -7.41 -10.26
CA ASP A 99 5.61 -8.18 -10.04
C ASP A 99 5.86 -8.44 -8.54
N THR A 100 4.79 -8.77 -7.83
CA THR A 100 4.82 -9.02 -6.40
C THR A 100 4.29 -10.42 -6.11
N THR A 101 5.08 -11.19 -5.38
CA THR A 101 4.67 -12.50 -4.87
C THR A 101 4.28 -12.38 -3.41
N ILE A 102 3.16 -13.00 -3.06
CA ILE A 102 2.72 -13.10 -1.67
C ILE A 102 2.47 -14.57 -1.31
N SER A 103 2.65 -14.89 -0.04
CA SER A 103 2.27 -16.20 0.50
C SER A 103 0.75 -16.32 0.63
N VAL A 104 0.26 -17.54 0.76
CA VAL A 104 -1.15 -17.81 1.08
C VAL A 104 -1.58 -17.07 2.36
N VAL A 105 -0.70 -17.05 3.37
CA VAL A 105 -0.95 -16.35 4.63
C VAL A 105 -1.13 -14.84 4.42
N GLN A 106 -0.30 -14.22 3.60
CA GLN A 106 -0.43 -12.79 3.28
C GLN A 106 -1.71 -12.50 2.49
N MET A 107 -2.12 -13.39 1.59
CA MET A 107 -3.40 -13.27 0.87
C MET A 107 -4.57 -13.23 1.85
N GLU A 108 -4.64 -14.18 2.78
CA GLU A 108 -5.70 -14.22 3.80
C GLU A 108 -5.66 -12.99 4.72
N GLN A 109 -4.46 -12.50 5.07
CA GLN A 109 -4.32 -11.26 5.83
C GLN A 109 -4.85 -10.02 5.08
N ILE A 110 -4.66 -9.94 3.77
CA ILE A 110 -5.23 -8.85 2.96
C ILE A 110 -6.75 -8.94 2.98
N LEU A 111 -7.33 -10.11 2.72
CA LEU A 111 -8.77 -10.32 2.72
C LEU A 111 -9.39 -10.01 4.09
N GLU A 112 -8.78 -10.46 5.18
CA GLU A 112 -9.19 -10.13 6.54
C GLU A 112 -9.18 -8.61 6.79
N LYS A 113 -8.11 -7.93 6.37
CA LYS A 113 -7.99 -6.47 6.53
C LYS A 113 -9.01 -5.71 5.70
N VAL A 114 -9.31 -6.16 4.49
CA VAL A 114 -10.38 -5.57 3.67
C VAL A 114 -11.73 -5.74 4.36
N GLY A 115 -12.03 -6.91 4.92
CA GLY A 115 -13.27 -7.19 5.65
C GLY A 115 -13.39 -6.50 7.01
N SER A 116 -12.28 -6.09 7.63
CA SER A 116 -12.24 -5.53 8.99
C SER A 116 -12.99 -4.20 9.09
N ASP A 117 -13.58 -3.93 10.27
CA ASP A 117 -14.23 -2.64 10.59
C ASP A 117 -13.25 -1.54 11.00
N LYS A 118 -11.96 -1.87 11.17
CA LYS A 118 -10.94 -0.87 11.45
C LYS A 118 -10.79 0.11 10.29
N ALA A 119 -10.85 1.40 10.58
CA ALA A 119 -10.86 2.46 9.57
C ALA A 119 -9.55 2.53 8.77
N GLN A 120 -8.42 2.24 9.40
CA GLN A 120 -7.11 2.31 8.75
C GLN A 120 -6.26 1.11 9.14
N LEU A 121 -5.72 0.44 8.14
CA LEU A 121 -4.84 -0.72 8.28
C LEU A 121 -3.73 -0.68 7.22
N THR A 122 -2.59 -1.25 7.56
CA THR A 122 -1.45 -1.39 6.66
C THR A 122 -0.86 -2.79 6.76
N LEU A 123 -0.32 -3.31 5.66
CA LEU A 123 0.42 -4.56 5.59
C LEU A 123 1.58 -4.38 4.61
N ASP A 124 2.80 -4.61 5.08
CA ASP A 124 3.97 -4.60 4.21
C ASP A 124 4.02 -5.89 3.38
N LEU A 125 4.32 -5.76 2.10
CA LEU A 125 4.43 -6.83 1.12
C LEU A 125 5.86 -6.90 0.57
N SER A 126 6.14 -7.87 -0.31
CA SER A 126 7.43 -7.98 -0.97
C SER A 126 7.68 -6.82 -1.96
N ASN A 127 8.94 -6.66 -2.39
CA ASN A 127 9.37 -5.69 -3.41
C ASN A 127 8.97 -4.23 -3.12
N GLY A 128 8.88 -3.86 -1.83
CA GLY A 128 8.55 -2.49 -1.42
C GLY A 128 7.08 -2.10 -1.59
N TRP A 129 6.24 -3.05 -1.95
CA TRP A 129 4.80 -2.83 -1.98
C TRP A 129 4.21 -2.88 -0.59
N ARG A 130 3.10 -2.17 -0.42
CA ARG A 130 2.34 -2.10 0.81
C ARG A 130 0.85 -2.07 0.50
N PHE A 131 0.09 -2.93 1.16
CA PHE A 131 -1.36 -2.83 1.18
C PHE A 131 -1.78 -1.82 2.24
N LYS A 132 -2.70 -0.92 1.89
CA LYS A 132 -3.30 0.07 2.79
C LYS A 132 -4.81 0.03 2.64
N LYS A 133 -5.48 0.12 3.77
CA LYS A 133 -6.90 0.40 3.85
C LYS A 133 -7.09 1.74 4.54
N ARG A 134 -7.84 2.63 3.94
CA ARG A 134 -8.22 3.94 4.46
C ARG A 134 -9.72 4.11 4.29
N TYR A 135 -10.48 3.81 5.35
CA TYR A 135 -11.94 3.80 5.31
C TYR A 135 -12.46 2.85 4.23
N GLU A 136 -13.12 3.38 3.20
CA GLU A 136 -13.66 2.60 2.08
C GLU A 136 -12.69 2.47 0.90
N GLU A 137 -11.56 3.14 0.92
CA GLU A 137 -10.51 2.98 -0.07
C GLU A 137 -9.47 1.95 0.38
N CYS A 138 -9.19 0.99 -0.48
CA CYS A 138 -8.07 0.08 -0.37
C CYS A 138 -7.06 0.36 -1.48
N SER A 139 -5.77 0.25 -1.17
CA SER A 139 -4.71 0.48 -2.15
C SER A 139 -3.52 -0.45 -1.95
N PHE A 140 -2.85 -0.73 -3.06
CA PHE A 140 -1.47 -1.23 -3.10
C PHE A 140 -0.59 -0.08 -3.56
N GLU A 141 0.43 0.26 -2.78
CA GLU A 141 1.34 1.37 -3.07
C GLU A 141 2.79 0.89 -3.01
N ASN A 142 3.59 1.30 -4.01
CA ASN A 142 5.03 1.05 -4.01
C ASN A 142 5.76 2.39 -3.82
N GLY A 143 6.49 2.51 -2.73
CA GLY A 143 7.27 3.69 -2.42
C GLY A 143 7.86 3.61 -1.03
N ARG A 144 9.00 4.23 -0.85
CA ARG A 144 9.57 4.40 0.48
C ARG A 144 8.68 5.36 1.27
N GLN A 145 8.44 5.04 2.53
CA GLN A 145 7.85 6.00 3.46
C GLN A 145 8.74 7.26 3.44
N LYS A 146 8.14 8.43 3.21
CA LYS A 146 8.87 9.68 3.40
C LYS A 146 9.32 9.70 4.86
N VAL A 147 10.62 9.74 5.07
CA VAL A 147 11.17 10.02 6.40
C VAL A 147 10.93 11.51 6.62
N VAL A 148 9.98 11.85 7.47
CA VAL A 148 9.74 13.23 7.87
C VAL A 148 10.85 13.62 8.82
N PRO A 149 11.75 14.53 8.45
CA PRO A 149 12.81 14.96 9.35
C PRO A 149 12.20 15.68 10.55
N ASN A 150 12.76 15.43 11.75
CA ASN A 150 12.33 16.16 12.93
C ASN A 150 13.01 17.53 12.96
N ILE A 151 12.42 18.45 12.21
CA ILE A 151 12.92 19.82 12.07
C ILE A 151 12.03 20.76 12.88
N GLU A 152 12.65 21.65 13.65
CA GLU A 152 11.99 22.71 14.39
C GLU A 152 12.59 24.06 14.00
N TYR A 153 11.73 25.03 13.76
CA TYR A 153 12.12 26.42 13.51
C TYR A 153 11.56 27.27 14.62
N VAL A 154 12.43 27.96 15.35
CA VAL A 154 12.04 28.88 16.42
C VAL A 154 12.19 30.31 15.89
N LEU A 155 11.11 31.07 15.97
CA LEU A 155 11.02 32.46 15.57
C LEU A 155 10.87 33.30 16.83
N GLU A 156 11.90 34.02 17.19
CA GLU A 156 11.98 34.80 18.45
C GLU A 156 11.14 36.08 18.41
N LYS A 157 10.90 36.61 17.25
CA LYS A 157 10.23 37.92 17.06
C LYS A 157 9.56 38.03 15.69
N PRO A 158 8.60 38.96 15.55
CA PRO A 158 7.83 39.15 14.31
C PRO A 158 8.65 39.87 13.24
N GLU A 159 9.50 39.11 12.54
CA GLU A 159 10.27 39.58 11.38
C GLU A 159 9.87 38.81 10.14
N ASP A 160 9.92 39.45 8.99
CA ASP A 160 9.66 38.79 7.72
C ASP A 160 10.67 37.65 7.52
N THR A 161 10.18 36.44 7.53
CA THR A 161 11.01 35.23 7.49
C THR A 161 10.43 34.22 6.52
N LEU A 162 11.25 33.71 5.61
CA LEU A 162 10.88 32.65 4.67
C LEU A 162 11.59 31.36 5.10
N ILE A 163 10.80 30.37 5.46
CA ILE A 163 11.26 29.02 5.79
C ILE A 163 10.95 28.11 4.60
N ARG A 164 11.91 27.33 4.15
CA ARG A 164 11.75 26.30 3.12
C ARG A 164 12.10 24.94 3.69
N PRO A 165 11.11 24.22 4.24
CA PRO A 165 11.34 22.92 4.84
C PRO A 165 11.80 21.88 3.82
N ASN A 166 11.35 22.01 2.57
CA ASN A 166 11.73 21.16 1.43
C ASN A 166 11.55 21.97 0.12
N GLU A 167 11.73 21.29 -1.03
CA GLU A 167 11.63 21.92 -2.35
C GLU A 167 10.18 22.33 -2.72
N ASP A 168 9.18 21.65 -2.13
CA ASP A 168 7.76 21.81 -2.49
C ASP A 168 7.01 22.73 -1.53
N GLU A 169 7.55 23.03 -0.35
CA GLU A 169 6.85 23.74 0.72
C GLU A 169 7.58 25.02 1.13
N GLN A 170 6.79 26.06 1.35
CA GLN A 170 7.27 27.33 1.84
C GLN A 170 6.36 27.86 2.95
N ILE A 171 6.93 28.33 4.03
CA ILE A 171 6.23 28.99 5.13
C ILE A 171 6.78 30.40 5.22
N LEU A 172 5.93 31.39 4.99
CA LEU A 172 6.27 32.81 5.04
C LEU A 172 5.66 33.44 6.28
N LEU A 173 6.50 33.92 7.20
CA LEU A 173 6.08 34.89 8.20
C LEU A 173 6.27 36.28 7.59
N THR A 174 5.23 37.10 7.62
CA THR A 174 5.28 38.48 7.09
C THR A 174 4.49 39.42 7.96
N THR A 175 5.01 40.61 8.11
CA THR A 175 4.32 41.75 8.76
C THR A 175 3.38 42.49 7.81
N GLY A 176 3.42 42.14 6.52
CA GLY A 176 2.58 42.70 5.46
C GLY A 176 1.24 41.95 5.30
N LYS A 177 0.34 42.57 4.51
CA LYS A 177 -0.89 41.88 4.08
C LYS A 177 -0.54 40.78 3.08
N THR A 178 -1.07 39.59 3.28
CA THR A 178 -0.96 38.46 2.33
C THR A 178 -2.32 38.18 1.70
N SER A 179 -2.30 37.74 0.44
CA SER A 179 -3.48 37.27 -0.29
C SER A 179 -3.59 35.75 -0.30
N SER A 180 -2.82 35.05 0.53
CA SER A 180 -2.84 33.57 0.61
C SER A 180 -4.12 33.10 1.30
N ASP A 181 -4.77 32.08 0.72
CA ASP A 181 -5.93 31.41 1.30
C ASP A 181 -5.57 30.58 2.57
N PHE A 182 -4.29 30.40 2.83
CA PHE A 182 -3.74 29.66 3.97
C PHE A 182 -2.97 30.55 4.95
N ALA A 183 -3.40 31.79 5.13
CA ALA A 183 -2.79 32.69 6.09
C ALA A 183 -3.38 32.52 7.49
N ILE A 184 -2.49 32.38 8.49
CA ILE A 184 -2.84 32.35 9.91
C ILE A 184 -2.36 33.66 10.52
N PRO A 185 -3.25 34.46 11.15
CA PRO A 185 -2.83 35.67 11.85
C PRO A 185 -2.03 35.27 13.13
N VAL A 186 -0.91 35.95 13.34
CA VAL A 186 -0.08 35.81 14.54
C VAL A 186 0.17 37.19 15.13
N TYR A 187 0.23 37.29 16.44
CA TYR A 187 0.40 38.55 17.17
C TYR A 187 1.77 38.59 17.86
N PRO A 188 2.31 39.77 18.18
CA PRO A 188 3.57 39.89 18.91
C PRO A 188 3.60 39.17 20.24
N SER A 189 2.43 39.00 20.90
CA SER A 189 2.29 38.24 22.14
C SER A 189 2.48 36.74 22.01
N ASP A 190 2.38 36.20 20.79
CA ASP A 190 2.44 34.76 20.52
C ASP A 190 3.90 34.28 20.42
N PHE A 191 4.87 35.19 20.33
CA PHE A 191 6.29 34.87 20.23
C PHE A 191 6.92 34.52 21.58
N PRO A 192 7.88 33.57 21.60
CA PRO A 192 8.45 32.90 20.44
C PRO A 192 7.53 31.87 19.84
N LEU A 193 7.50 31.79 18.49
CA LEU A 193 6.73 30.80 17.76
C LEU A 193 7.62 29.61 17.40
N THR A 194 7.12 28.40 17.57
CA THR A 194 7.80 27.18 17.10
C THR A 194 7.01 26.55 15.97
N ILE A 195 7.66 26.36 14.82
CA ILE A 195 7.12 25.66 13.68
C ILE A 195 7.77 24.28 13.61
N ARG A 196 6.97 23.23 13.73
CA ARG A 196 7.42 21.86 13.76
C ARG A 196 6.36 20.90 13.24
N HIS A 197 6.73 19.66 13.03
CA HIS A 197 5.75 18.62 12.75
C HIS A 197 4.98 18.20 14.00
N ALA A 198 3.74 17.71 13.79
CA ALA A 198 2.85 17.24 14.84
C ALA A 198 3.50 16.12 15.67
N LYS A 199 3.37 16.21 16.99
CA LYS A 199 3.87 15.22 17.97
C LYS A 199 2.70 14.56 18.73
N PRO A 200 2.89 13.33 19.24
CA PRO A 200 1.91 12.72 20.15
C PRO A 200 1.69 13.61 21.39
N GLY A 201 0.44 13.91 21.70
CA GLY A 201 0.07 14.73 22.84
C GLY A 201 -0.32 16.15 22.50
N ASP A 202 -0.02 16.64 21.31
CA ASP A 202 -0.39 17.98 20.85
C ASP A 202 -1.89 18.24 20.96
N LYS A 203 -2.20 19.49 21.27
CA LYS A 203 -3.57 20.00 21.35
C LYS A 203 -3.75 21.12 20.35
N ILE A 204 -4.96 21.32 19.87
CA ILE A 204 -5.35 22.42 18.99
C ILE A 204 -6.45 23.24 19.67
N ALA A 205 -6.35 24.55 19.59
CA ALA A 205 -7.43 25.45 19.97
C ALA A 205 -8.56 25.37 18.96
N LEU A 206 -9.79 25.28 19.42
CA LEU A 206 -10.99 25.14 18.58
C LEU A 206 -11.69 26.48 18.32
N ASN A 207 -11.29 27.53 19.03
CA ASN A 207 -11.86 28.87 18.92
C ASN A 207 -10.76 29.92 19.04
N ALA A 208 -11.02 31.09 18.48
CA ALA A 208 -10.07 32.20 18.49
C ALA A 208 -9.74 32.73 19.91
N GLU A 209 -10.59 32.45 20.90
CA GLU A 209 -10.39 32.83 22.30
C GLU A 209 -9.57 31.81 23.08
N GLU A 210 -9.12 30.74 22.42
CA GLU A 210 -8.32 29.62 22.99
C GLU A 210 -8.91 28.99 24.28
N THR A 211 -10.18 29.16 24.49
CA THR A 211 -10.87 28.63 25.69
C THR A 211 -11.21 27.14 25.56
N LYS A 212 -11.21 26.60 24.35
CA LYS A 212 -11.52 25.18 24.07
C LYS A 212 -10.40 24.52 23.31
N HIS A 213 -9.84 23.48 23.92
CA HIS A 213 -8.77 22.68 23.32
C HIS A 213 -9.24 21.26 23.05
N GLN A 214 -8.72 20.67 22.00
CA GLN A 214 -8.89 19.27 21.65
C GLN A 214 -7.53 18.63 21.39
N LYS A 215 -7.39 17.34 21.70
CA LYS A 215 -6.18 16.60 21.25
C LYS A 215 -6.10 16.63 19.73
N LEU A 216 -4.95 17.00 19.19
CA LEU A 216 -4.71 17.08 17.75
C LEU A 216 -4.95 15.74 17.07
N SER A 217 -4.59 14.62 17.74
CA SER A 217 -4.89 13.26 17.26
C SER A 217 -6.38 12.99 17.05
N ARG A 218 -7.25 13.53 17.90
CA ARG A 218 -8.71 13.41 17.74
C ARG A 218 -9.23 14.28 16.61
N TRP A 219 -8.68 15.49 16.46
CA TRP A 219 -9.00 16.36 15.35
C TRP A 219 -8.63 15.69 14.00
N PHE A 220 -7.46 15.08 13.90
CA PHE A 220 -7.05 14.32 12.71
C PHE A 220 -8.01 13.20 12.35
N ILE A 221 -8.54 12.47 13.38
CA ILE A 221 -9.53 11.41 13.17
C ILE A 221 -10.83 11.99 12.63
N ASN A 222 -11.34 13.06 13.24
CA ASN A 222 -12.59 13.71 12.85
C ASN A 222 -12.50 14.30 11.44
N SER A 223 -11.34 14.86 11.08
CA SER A 223 -11.04 15.41 9.75
C SER A 223 -10.64 14.32 8.72
N LYS A 224 -10.69 13.04 9.11
CA LYS A 224 -10.34 11.88 8.27
C LYS A 224 -8.92 11.92 7.69
N ILE A 225 -7.99 12.59 8.37
CA ILE A 225 -6.60 12.68 7.94
C ILE A 225 -5.92 11.32 8.12
N PRO A 226 -5.31 10.73 7.08
CA PRO A 226 -4.62 9.47 7.14
C PRO A 226 -3.46 9.48 8.13
N LEU A 227 -3.22 8.34 8.81
CA LEU A 227 -2.21 8.24 9.87
C LEU A 227 -0.80 8.62 9.40
N GLU A 228 -0.48 8.32 8.15
CA GLU A 228 0.82 8.61 7.55
C GLU A 228 1.01 10.11 7.30
N GLU A 229 -0.03 10.80 6.87
CA GLU A 229 -0.01 12.24 6.59
C GLU A 229 0.07 13.08 7.86
N ARG A 230 -0.41 12.55 9.00
CA ARG A 230 -0.41 13.27 10.29
C ARG A 230 0.99 13.67 10.75
N LYS A 231 2.00 12.87 10.38
CA LYS A 231 3.41 13.14 10.71
C LYS A 231 4.02 14.25 9.84
N GLU A 232 3.42 14.53 8.69
CA GLU A 232 3.88 15.56 7.75
C GLU A 232 3.22 16.92 8.01
N ILE A 233 2.20 16.97 8.88
CA ILE A 233 1.46 18.21 9.16
C ILE A 233 2.31 19.14 10.04
N TRP A 234 2.46 20.36 9.56
CA TRP A 234 3.10 21.44 10.31
C TRP A 234 2.17 21.96 11.40
N VAL A 235 2.72 22.19 12.55
CA VAL A 235 2.07 22.80 13.72
C VAL A 235 2.80 24.07 14.04
N LEU A 236 2.05 25.14 14.27
CA LEU A 236 2.52 26.39 14.83
C LEU A 236 2.19 26.38 16.31
N GLU A 237 3.20 26.44 17.15
CA GLU A 237 3.11 26.47 18.61
C GLU A 237 3.53 27.86 19.09
N ASP A 238 2.71 28.49 19.92
CA ASP A 238 2.95 29.77 20.53
C ASP A 238 3.62 29.65 21.91
N ALA A 239 3.96 30.79 22.53
CA ALA A 239 4.59 30.83 23.84
C ALA A 239 3.66 30.39 24.99
N SER A 240 2.36 30.30 24.78
CA SER A 240 1.37 30.08 25.84
C SER A 240 1.16 28.59 26.17
N LYS A 241 1.61 27.65 25.27
CA LYS A 241 1.49 26.17 25.44
C LYS A 241 0.15 25.65 25.88
#